data_2a16a9a7dc5252cba6694eb43b8f08bf
#
_entry.id   2a16a9a7dc5252cba6694eb43b8f08bf
#
_cell.length_a   1.000
_cell.length_b   1.000
_cell.length_c   1.000
_cell.angle_alpha   90.00
_cell.angle_beta   90.00
_cell.angle_gamma   90.00
#
_symmetry.space_group_name_H-M   'P 1'
#
loop_
_entity.id
_entity.type
_entity.pdbx_description
1 polymer ?
#
loop_
_entity_poly.entity_id
_entity_poly.type
_entity_poly.pdbx_seq_one_letter_code
_entity_poly.pdbx_strand_id
1 'polypeptide(L)'
;EVEIEGKGYKTKPIAISIVKSNAPIGQNNDMFTLQMSANKNKVMVGESLMVTVYFSLKNGVRLSQEVQYTPPAFPGFIVADAGEQNAYRKGNYQIQEVRYILTAQAEGNFTATPAHAKVGVADRSRRDIFGMTFGTKWKQMASNTLEIEVLPQEKESDLVGDFTVDTTIDANEVKANKPVNLTVKKKGKGNPESFE
;
A
#
# COMPACT_ATOMS: atom_id res chain seq x y z
N GLU A 1 -17.83 11.20 19.09
CA GLU A 1 -17.92 12.26 20.10
C GLU A 1 -17.50 11.70 21.44
N VAL A 2 -16.53 12.31 22.09
CA VAL A 2 -16.05 11.90 23.42
C VAL A 2 -16.25 13.09 24.34
N GLU A 3 -16.86 12.86 25.50
CA GLU A 3 -17.07 13.88 26.53
C GLU A 3 -16.06 13.66 27.66
N ILE A 4 -15.25 14.69 27.94
CA ILE A 4 -14.27 14.68 29.05
C ILE A 4 -14.54 15.92 29.87
N GLU A 5 -14.82 15.75 31.18
CA GLU A 5 -15.11 16.83 32.15
C GLU A 5 -16.22 17.79 31.68
N GLY A 6 -17.30 17.26 31.08
CA GLY A 6 -18.45 18.07 30.62
C GLY A 6 -18.19 18.86 29.33
N LYS A 7 -17.06 18.64 28.63
CA LYS A 7 -16.75 19.19 27.32
C LYS A 7 -16.77 18.13 26.25
N GLY A 8 -17.62 18.31 25.24
CA GLY A 8 -17.71 17.43 24.07
C GLY A 8 -16.58 17.71 23.06
N TYR A 9 -15.82 16.68 22.72
CA TYR A 9 -14.80 16.74 21.67
C TYR A 9 -15.28 15.97 20.45
N LYS A 10 -15.27 16.63 19.27
CA LYS A 10 -15.57 16.02 17.98
C LYS A 10 -14.30 15.94 17.16
N THR A 11 -13.99 14.75 16.68
CA THR A 11 -12.97 14.60 15.63
C THR A 11 -13.47 15.18 14.31
N LYS A 12 -12.57 15.67 13.49
CA LYS A 12 -12.93 16.03 12.11
C LYS A 12 -13.46 14.80 11.39
N PRO A 13 -14.55 14.89 10.61
CA PRO A 13 -15.04 13.77 9.84
C PRO A 13 -13.96 13.32 8.85
N ILE A 14 -13.71 12.02 8.82
CA ILE A 14 -12.84 11.41 7.80
C ILE A 14 -13.74 11.11 6.61
N ALA A 15 -13.55 11.84 5.53
CA ALA A 15 -14.24 11.54 4.26
C ALA A 15 -13.58 10.31 3.63
N ILE A 16 -14.31 9.21 3.56
CA ILE A 16 -13.90 8.01 2.84
C ILE A 16 -14.59 8.06 1.48
N SER A 17 -13.85 8.33 0.42
CA SER A 17 -14.34 8.22 -0.94
C SER A 17 -14.24 6.77 -1.39
N ILE A 18 -15.37 6.11 -1.60
CA ILE A 18 -15.42 4.81 -2.27
C ILE A 18 -15.37 5.10 -3.77
N VAL A 19 -14.19 4.98 -4.36
CA VAL A 19 -14.04 5.05 -5.82
C VAL A 19 -14.49 3.72 -6.41
N LYS A 20 -15.52 3.72 -7.26
CA LYS A 20 -15.86 2.56 -8.09
C LYS A 20 -14.69 2.33 -9.03
N SER A 21 -13.98 1.22 -8.85
CA SER A 21 -12.99 0.77 -9.82
C SER A 21 -13.69 0.40 -11.12
N ASN A 22 -13.42 1.12 -12.20
CA ASN A 22 -13.89 0.80 -13.56
C ASN A 22 -12.99 -0.20 -14.28
N ALA A 23 -12.07 -0.86 -13.59
CA ALA A 23 -11.21 -1.87 -14.18
C ALA A 23 -12.03 -3.12 -14.56
N PRO A 24 -11.80 -3.72 -15.74
CA PRO A 24 -12.38 -5.01 -16.07
C PRO A 24 -11.83 -6.04 -15.08
N ILE A 25 -12.68 -6.40 -14.16
CA ILE A 25 -12.40 -7.36 -13.10
C ILE A 25 -12.23 -8.71 -13.79
N GLY A 26 -10.99 -9.21 -13.87
CA GLY A 26 -10.75 -10.61 -14.19
C GLY A 26 -11.51 -11.43 -13.15
N GLN A 27 -12.59 -12.04 -13.58
CA GLN A 27 -13.54 -12.92 -12.84
C GLN A 27 -13.36 -12.93 -11.33
N ASN A 28 -13.85 -11.89 -10.66
CA ASN A 28 -14.09 -11.93 -9.22
C ASN A 28 -15.08 -13.06 -8.97
N ASN A 29 -14.58 -14.11 -8.39
CA ASN A 29 -15.42 -15.20 -7.93
C ASN A 29 -15.88 -14.83 -6.51
N ASP A 30 -17.12 -15.11 -6.15
CA ASP A 30 -17.66 -14.90 -4.79
C ASP A 30 -16.83 -15.56 -3.68
N MET A 31 -15.89 -16.44 -4.04
CA MET A 31 -15.01 -17.16 -3.11
C MET A 31 -13.69 -16.43 -2.80
N PHE A 32 -13.15 -15.67 -3.76
CA PHE A 32 -11.89 -14.94 -3.61
C PHE A 32 -11.78 -13.77 -4.58
N THR A 33 -11.08 -12.72 -4.16
CA THR A 33 -10.85 -11.51 -4.95
C THR A 33 -9.39 -11.08 -4.83
N LEU A 34 -8.89 -10.41 -5.87
CA LEU A 34 -7.60 -9.74 -5.89
C LEU A 34 -7.81 -8.28 -6.25
N GLN A 35 -7.37 -7.37 -5.39
CA GLN A 35 -7.55 -5.93 -5.58
C GLN A 35 -6.26 -5.19 -5.23
N MET A 36 -6.05 -4.06 -5.88
CA MET A 36 -4.91 -3.19 -5.64
C MET A 36 -5.39 -1.77 -5.34
N SER A 37 -4.81 -1.13 -4.34
CA SER A 37 -5.08 0.27 -4.02
C SER A 37 -3.81 1.02 -3.68
N ALA A 38 -3.79 2.32 -3.96
CA ALA A 38 -2.74 3.23 -3.54
C ALA A 38 -3.26 4.17 -2.46
N ASN A 39 -2.40 4.60 -1.55
CA ASN A 39 -2.73 5.64 -0.56
C ASN A 39 -2.81 7.04 -1.18
N LYS A 40 -2.17 7.25 -2.34
CA LYS A 40 -2.18 8.46 -3.15
C LYS A 40 -2.23 8.07 -4.63
N ASN A 41 -2.89 8.83 -5.46
CA ASN A 41 -2.89 8.68 -6.91
C ASN A 41 -2.17 9.84 -7.64
N LYS A 42 -1.64 10.79 -6.86
CA LYS A 42 -0.90 11.96 -7.33
C LYS A 42 0.24 12.25 -6.36
N VAL A 43 1.46 12.31 -6.88
CA VAL A 43 2.71 12.51 -6.14
C VAL A 43 3.65 13.39 -6.94
N MET A 44 4.70 13.92 -6.32
CA MET A 44 5.80 14.61 -7.00
C MET A 44 6.93 13.63 -7.32
N VAL A 45 7.80 14.01 -8.26
CA VAL A 45 9.08 13.29 -8.46
C VAL A 45 9.84 13.21 -7.15
N GLY A 46 10.38 12.05 -6.79
CA GLY A 46 11.07 11.77 -5.53
C GLY A 46 10.14 11.47 -4.35
N GLU A 47 8.83 11.73 -4.46
CA GLU A 47 7.88 11.42 -3.40
C GLU A 47 7.56 9.92 -3.36
N SER A 48 7.40 9.39 -2.13
CA SER A 48 7.02 8.01 -1.93
C SER A 48 5.52 7.85 -1.74
N LEU A 49 4.98 6.76 -2.27
CA LEU A 49 3.60 6.31 -2.04
C LEU A 49 3.57 4.83 -1.69
N MET A 50 2.49 4.41 -1.07
CA MET A 50 2.27 3.01 -0.71
C MET A 50 1.16 2.41 -1.56
N VAL A 51 1.47 1.29 -2.22
CA VAL A 51 0.49 0.46 -2.92
C VAL A 51 0.28 -0.83 -2.13
N THR A 52 -0.97 -1.21 -1.94
CA THR A 52 -1.34 -2.45 -1.25
C THR A 52 -2.15 -3.35 -2.18
N VAL A 53 -1.72 -4.60 -2.29
CA VAL A 53 -2.46 -5.67 -2.96
C VAL A 53 -3.17 -6.50 -1.92
N TYR A 54 -4.48 -6.65 -2.07
CA TYR A 54 -5.36 -7.41 -1.18
C TYR A 54 -5.81 -8.69 -1.86
N PHE A 55 -5.46 -9.82 -1.30
CA PHE A 55 -6.06 -11.10 -1.64
C PHE A 55 -7.09 -11.46 -0.56
N SER A 56 -8.36 -11.57 -0.95
CA SER A 56 -9.46 -11.90 -0.02
C SER A 56 -9.99 -13.30 -0.33
N LEU A 57 -10.02 -14.14 0.67
CA LEU A 57 -10.54 -15.50 0.61
C LEU A 57 -11.75 -15.63 1.53
N LYS A 58 -12.91 -16.07 0.99
CA LYS A 58 -14.13 -16.29 1.78
C LYS A 58 -13.92 -17.42 2.80
N ASN A 59 -14.41 -17.22 4.01
CA ASN A 59 -14.34 -18.22 5.06
C ASN A 59 -15.00 -19.52 4.62
N GLY A 60 -14.39 -20.66 4.98
CA GLY A 60 -14.88 -21.99 4.59
C GLY A 60 -14.41 -22.47 3.21
N VAL A 61 -13.78 -21.63 2.41
CA VAL A 61 -13.10 -22.06 1.18
C VAL A 61 -11.76 -22.69 1.57
N ARG A 62 -11.54 -23.92 1.12
CA ARG A 62 -10.27 -24.62 1.33
C ARG A 62 -9.47 -24.63 0.04
N LEU A 63 -8.27 -24.11 0.12
CA LEU A 63 -7.30 -24.22 -0.98
C LEU A 63 -6.70 -25.61 -0.97
N SER A 64 -6.52 -26.20 -2.15
CA SER A 64 -5.86 -27.49 -2.33
C SER A 64 -4.36 -27.36 -2.60
N GLN A 65 -3.92 -26.15 -2.94
CA GLN A 65 -2.53 -25.78 -3.23
C GLN A 65 -2.25 -24.37 -2.74
N GLU A 66 -1.00 -24.01 -2.59
CA GLU A 66 -0.57 -22.64 -2.32
C GLU A 66 -0.94 -21.72 -3.47
N VAL A 67 -1.23 -20.46 -3.13
CA VAL A 67 -1.54 -19.42 -4.11
C VAL A 67 -0.27 -19.05 -4.86
N GLN A 68 -0.29 -19.20 -6.19
CA GLN A 68 0.78 -18.71 -7.04
C GLN A 68 0.52 -17.24 -7.33
N TYR A 69 1.33 -16.37 -6.74
CA TYR A 69 1.21 -14.93 -6.87
C TYR A 69 2.27 -14.37 -7.81
N THR A 70 1.85 -13.49 -8.72
CA THR A 70 2.73 -12.71 -9.58
C THR A 70 2.52 -11.23 -9.25
N PRO A 71 3.56 -10.53 -8.77
CA PRO A 71 3.46 -9.13 -8.38
C PRO A 71 3.16 -8.22 -9.56
N PRO A 72 2.58 -7.04 -9.31
CA PRO A 72 2.43 -6.00 -10.33
C PRO A 72 3.78 -5.38 -10.68
N ALA A 73 3.90 -4.80 -11.87
CA ALA A 73 5.00 -3.93 -12.22
C ALA A 73 4.59 -2.47 -12.06
N PHE A 74 5.55 -1.63 -11.66
CA PHE A 74 5.37 -0.20 -11.40
C PHE A 74 6.29 0.63 -12.30
N PRO A 75 5.96 0.81 -13.60
CA PRO A 75 6.77 1.63 -14.49
C PRO A 75 6.91 3.06 -13.93
N GLY A 76 8.10 3.65 -14.03
CA GLY A 76 8.37 5.01 -13.53
C GLY A 76 8.62 5.12 -12.02
N PHE A 77 8.63 3.99 -11.31
CA PHE A 77 8.90 3.96 -9.87
C PHE A 77 10.01 3.00 -9.50
N ILE A 78 10.80 3.38 -8.49
CA ILE A 78 11.63 2.42 -7.76
C ILE A 78 10.76 1.79 -6.66
N VAL A 79 10.85 0.47 -6.54
CA VAL A 79 10.26 -0.27 -5.43
C VAL A 79 11.28 -0.29 -4.30
N ALA A 80 11.11 0.59 -3.30
CA ALA A 80 12.03 0.71 -2.18
C ALA A 80 11.88 -0.43 -1.18
N ASP A 81 10.64 -0.91 -0.99
CA ASP A 81 10.35 -2.07 -0.17
C ASP A 81 9.19 -2.86 -0.80
N ALA A 82 9.33 -4.17 -0.82
CA ALA A 82 8.34 -5.08 -1.34
C ALA A 82 8.20 -6.26 -0.39
N GLY A 83 7.16 -6.24 0.46
CA GLY A 83 6.90 -7.47 1.14
C GLY A 83 6.51 -7.46 2.59
N GLU A 84 6.11 -6.37 3.16
CA GLU A 84 5.37 -6.47 4.42
C GLU A 84 4.05 -7.20 4.13
N GLN A 85 4.01 -8.47 4.53
CA GLN A 85 2.81 -9.30 4.41
C GLN A 85 2.05 -9.25 5.72
N ASN A 86 0.78 -8.92 5.64
CA ASN A 86 -0.12 -8.94 6.78
C ASN A 86 -1.33 -9.83 6.46
N ALA A 87 -1.80 -10.57 7.45
CA ALA A 87 -2.97 -11.42 7.30
C ALA A 87 -3.95 -11.20 8.45
N TYR A 88 -5.20 -10.93 8.12
CA TYR A 88 -6.25 -10.69 9.11
C TYR A 88 -7.62 -11.16 8.61
N ARG A 89 -8.61 -11.16 9.51
CA ARG A 89 -10.00 -11.47 9.17
C ARG A 89 -10.85 -10.21 9.19
N LYS A 90 -11.67 -10.03 8.14
CA LYS A 90 -12.64 -8.95 8.06
C LYS A 90 -13.98 -9.50 7.57
N GLY A 91 -14.97 -9.49 8.46
CA GLY A 91 -16.29 -10.09 8.16
C GLY A 91 -16.15 -11.57 7.78
N ASN A 92 -16.67 -11.94 6.62
CA ASN A 92 -16.66 -13.32 6.12
C ASN A 92 -15.45 -13.65 5.24
N TYR A 93 -14.37 -12.87 5.34
CA TYR A 93 -13.17 -13.04 4.53
C TYR A 93 -11.91 -13.07 5.38
N GLN A 94 -10.98 -13.92 4.96
CA GLN A 94 -9.57 -13.86 5.35
C GLN A 94 -8.84 -13.03 4.30
N ILE A 95 -8.15 -11.98 4.74
CA ILE A 95 -7.45 -11.02 3.86
C ILE A 95 -5.97 -11.19 4.07
N GLN A 96 -5.22 -11.28 2.97
CA GLN A 96 -3.76 -11.18 2.93
C GLN A 96 -3.40 -9.91 2.18
N GLU A 97 -2.51 -9.11 2.76
CA GLU A 97 -1.99 -7.87 2.19
C GLU A 97 -0.52 -8.03 1.82
N VAL A 98 -0.17 -7.52 0.65
CA VAL A 98 1.22 -7.30 0.25
C VAL A 98 1.38 -5.82 -0.03
N ARG A 99 2.30 -5.16 0.68
CA ARG A 99 2.55 -3.72 0.58
C ARG A 99 3.82 -3.44 -0.20
N TYR A 100 3.77 -2.41 -1.02
CA TYR A 100 4.88 -1.91 -1.81
C TYR A 100 5.06 -0.43 -1.51
N ILE A 101 6.28 -0.03 -1.17
CA ILE A 101 6.67 1.37 -1.07
C ILE A 101 7.36 1.75 -2.37
N LEU A 102 6.79 2.72 -3.07
CA LEU A 102 7.22 3.16 -4.39
C LEU A 102 7.74 4.59 -4.30
N THR A 103 8.84 4.89 -4.97
CA THR A 103 9.37 6.26 -5.12
C THR A 103 9.34 6.66 -6.58
N ALA A 104 8.68 7.78 -6.88
CA ALA A 104 8.52 8.29 -8.24
C ALA A 104 9.86 8.77 -8.82
N GLN A 105 10.21 8.34 -10.06
CA GLN A 105 11.49 8.64 -10.68
C GLN A 105 11.41 9.77 -11.72
N ALA A 106 10.28 9.93 -12.37
CA ALA A 106 10.08 10.91 -13.44
C ALA A 106 8.65 11.41 -13.43
N GLU A 107 8.43 12.62 -13.95
CA GLU A 107 7.10 13.18 -14.16
C GLU A 107 6.33 12.44 -15.25
N GLY A 108 5.02 12.44 -15.16
CA GLY A 108 4.11 11.84 -16.15
C GLY A 108 2.97 11.05 -15.55
N ASN A 109 2.19 10.41 -16.43
CA ASN A 109 1.13 9.49 -16.02
C ASN A 109 1.60 8.04 -16.18
N PHE A 110 1.61 7.31 -15.08
CA PHE A 110 2.05 5.93 -15.04
C PHE A 110 0.91 5.00 -14.66
N THR A 111 0.87 3.84 -15.30
CA THR A 111 -0.12 2.80 -15.01
C THR A 111 0.61 1.59 -14.45
N ALA A 112 0.31 1.23 -13.18
CA ALA A 112 0.76 -0.02 -12.59
C ALA A 112 0.03 -1.20 -13.26
N THR A 113 0.78 -2.25 -13.61
CA THR A 113 0.18 -3.45 -14.19
C THR A 113 -0.65 -4.21 -13.15
N PRO A 114 -1.64 -5.02 -13.57
CA PRO A 114 -2.37 -5.85 -12.62
C PRO A 114 -1.43 -6.85 -11.91
N ALA A 115 -1.69 -7.08 -10.63
CA ALA A 115 -1.21 -8.26 -9.95
C ALA A 115 -1.99 -9.49 -10.44
N HIS A 116 -1.38 -10.65 -10.49
CA HIS A 116 -2.03 -11.90 -10.87
C HIS A 116 -1.94 -12.93 -9.76
N ALA A 117 -3.00 -13.73 -9.62
CA ALA A 117 -2.98 -14.88 -8.72
C ALA A 117 -3.61 -16.09 -9.39
N LYS A 118 -3.00 -17.26 -9.15
CA LYS A 118 -3.53 -18.56 -9.55
C LYS A 118 -3.81 -19.39 -8.30
N VAL A 119 -5.08 -19.76 -8.13
CA VAL A 119 -5.61 -20.39 -6.91
C VAL A 119 -6.08 -21.79 -7.23
N GLY A 120 -5.57 -22.78 -6.51
CA GLY A 120 -6.01 -24.15 -6.60
C GLY A 120 -7.12 -24.45 -5.59
N VAL A 121 -8.30 -24.82 -6.07
CA VAL A 121 -9.43 -25.26 -5.25
C VAL A 121 -9.71 -26.74 -5.46
N ALA A 122 -10.21 -27.43 -4.43
CA ALA A 122 -10.57 -28.83 -4.54
C ALA A 122 -11.64 -29.03 -5.63
N ASP A 123 -11.40 -29.96 -6.55
CA ASP A 123 -12.34 -30.31 -7.60
C ASP A 123 -13.42 -31.23 -7.04
N ARG A 124 -14.57 -30.63 -6.66
CA ARG A 124 -15.69 -31.38 -6.09
C ARG A 124 -16.42 -32.26 -7.11
N SER A 125 -16.12 -32.14 -8.40
CA SER A 125 -16.72 -32.98 -9.44
C SER A 125 -16.06 -34.36 -9.52
N ARG A 126 -14.84 -34.47 -8.98
CA ARG A 126 -14.08 -35.74 -8.95
C ARG A 126 -14.11 -36.32 -7.53
N ARG A 127 -14.85 -37.41 -7.40
CA ARG A 127 -14.92 -38.17 -6.14
C ARG A 127 -14.51 -39.60 -6.38
N ASP A 128 -13.80 -40.17 -5.41
CA ASP A 128 -13.54 -41.59 -5.41
C ASP A 128 -14.75 -42.38 -4.91
N ILE A 129 -14.60 -43.71 -4.86
CA ILE A 129 -15.65 -44.63 -4.40
C ILE A 129 -16.01 -44.44 -2.92
N PHE A 130 -15.17 -43.74 -2.16
CA PHE A 130 -15.36 -43.41 -0.74
C PHE A 130 -15.92 -41.99 -0.56
N GLY A 131 -16.24 -41.26 -1.65
CA GLY A 131 -16.78 -39.90 -1.64
C GLY A 131 -15.73 -38.81 -1.37
N MET A 132 -14.44 -39.16 -1.31
CA MET A 132 -13.37 -38.17 -1.14
C MET A 132 -13.11 -37.44 -2.47
N THR A 133 -13.01 -36.12 -2.39
CA THR A 133 -12.69 -35.28 -3.57
C THR A 133 -11.19 -35.36 -3.87
N PHE A 134 -10.85 -35.61 -5.11
CA PHE A 134 -9.48 -35.59 -5.58
C PHE A 134 -9.32 -34.70 -6.81
N GLY A 135 -8.11 -34.13 -6.94
CA GLY A 135 -7.78 -33.19 -8.00
C GLY A 135 -7.93 -31.73 -7.61
N THR A 136 -7.26 -30.88 -8.35
CA THR A 136 -7.22 -29.42 -8.18
C THR A 136 -7.78 -28.75 -9.41
N LYS A 137 -8.76 -27.89 -9.21
CA LYS A 137 -9.23 -26.98 -10.25
C LYS A 137 -8.57 -25.62 -10.06
N TRP A 138 -7.76 -25.23 -11.03
CA TRP A 138 -7.07 -23.94 -11.01
C TRP A 138 -7.96 -22.82 -11.50
N LYS A 139 -7.93 -21.70 -10.78
CA LYS A 139 -8.57 -20.46 -11.17
C LYS A 139 -7.56 -19.33 -11.18
N GLN A 140 -7.60 -18.52 -12.23
CA GLN A 140 -6.73 -17.36 -12.38
C GLN A 140 -7.55 -16.08 -12.17
N MET A 141 -6.91 -15.08 -11.58
CA MET A 141 -7.48 -13.76 -11.39
C MET A 141 -6.41 -12.69 -11.56
N ALA A 142 -6.86 -11.49 -11.86
CA ALA A 142 -6.03 -10.30 -11.92
C ALA A 142 -6.65 -9.21 -11.04
N SER A 143 -5.82 -8.34 -10.49
CA SER A 143 -6.30 -7.12 -9.83
C SER A 143 -6.71 -6.07 -10.88
N ASN A 144 -7.23 -4.96 -10.39
CA ASN A 144 -7.32 -3.73 -11.16
C ASN A 144 -5.91 -3.18 -11.49
N THR A 145 -5.84 -2.29 -12.46
CA THR A 145 -4.71 -1.37 -12.68
C THR A 145 -4.81 -0.18 -11.74
N LEU A 146 -3.71 0.55 -11.55
CA LEU A 146 -3.68 1.85 -10.87
C LEU A 146 -3.05 2.89 -11.78
N GLU A 147 -3.70 4.02 -11.91
CA GLU A 147 -3.15 5.19 -12.58
C GLU A 147 -2.60 6.15 -11.51
N ILE A 148 -1.35 6.58 -11.68
CA ILE A 148 -0.64 7.45 -10.77
C ILE A 148 -0.07 8.60 -11.59
N GLU A 149 -0.47 9.83 -11.26
CA GLU A 149 0.04 11.06 -11.84
C GLU A 149 1.26 11.51 -11.03
N VAL A 150 2.40 11.66 -11.69
CA VAL A 150 3.62 12.21 -11.09
C VAL A 150 3.85 13.61 -11.62
N LEU A 151 3.81 14.56 -10.72
CA LEU A 151 4.06 15.99 -11.02
C LEU A 151 5.56 16.28 -11.02
N PRO A 152 5.98 17.29 -11.82
CA PRO A 152 7.33 17.80 -11.74
C PRO A 152 7.62 18.35 -10.34
N GLN A 153 8.86 18.27 -9.93
CA GLN A 153 9.33 18.95 -8.74
C GLN A 153 9.55 20.44 -9.05
N GLU A 154 8.88 21.33 -8.33
CA GLU A 154 8.96 22.77 -8.59
C GLU A 154 10.35 23.37 -8.28
N LYS A 155 11.10 22.75 -7.37
CA LYS A 155 12.48 23.13 -7.00
C LYS A 155 13.26 21.87 -6.73
N GLU A 156 14.52 21.84 -7.14
CA GLU A 156 15.45 20.81 -6.68
C GLU A 156 15.50 20.83 -5.15
N SER A 157 15.10 19.73 -4.54
CA SER A 157 15.09 19.54 -3.10
C SER A 157 15.44 18.09 -2.80
N ASP A 158 16.39 17.93 -1.90
CA ASP A 158 16.81 16.60 -1.45
C ASP A 158 15.76 15.93 -0.55
N LEU A 159 14.75 16.67 -0.10
CA LEU A 159 13.72 16.21 0.80
C LEU A 159 12.33 16.43 0.19
N VAL A 160 11.68 15.34 -0.24
CA VAL A 160 10.34 15.37 -0.84
C VAL A 160 9.35 14.65 0.06
N GLY A 161 8.30 15.37 0.51
CA GLY A 161 7.27 14.84 1.39
C GLY A 161 6.71 15.90 2.35
N ASP A 162 5.93 15.44 3.33
CA ASP A 162 5.37 16.27 4.40
C ASP A 162 6.30 16.26 5.62
N PHE A 163 7.10 17.31 5.80
CA PHE A 163 8.05 17.42 6.88
C PHE A 163 7.86 18.68 7.72
N THR A 164 8.10 18.53 9.02
CA THR A 164 8.25 19.64 9.96
C THR A 164 9.72 19.69 10.38
N VAL A 165 10.30 20.88 10.32
CA VAL A 165 11.70 21.10 10.71
C VAL A 165 11.72 22.05 11.90
N ASP A 166 12.24 21.57 13.02
CA ASP A 166 12.45 22.36 14.23
C ASP A 166 13.96 22.55 14.45
N THR A 167 14.36 23.78 14.72
CA THR A 167 15.75 24.12 15.01
C THR A 167 15.88 24.69 16.41
N THR A 168 16.86 24.18 17.16
CA THR A 168 17.19 24.68 18.49
C THR A 168 18.68 24.91 18.62
N ILE A 169 19.06 25.98 19.31
CA ILE A 169 20.44 26.32 19.61
C ILE A 169 20.63 26.27 21.12
N ASP A 170 21.76 25.74 21.58
CA ASP A 170 22.05 25.55 23.00
C ASP A 170 22.41 26.83 23.73
N ALA A 171 22.90 27.85 23.01
CA ALA A 171 23.25 29.14 23.59
C ALA A 171 23.06 30.30 22.59
N ASN A 172 22.39 31.37 23.02
CA ASN A 172 22.22 32.59 22.22
C ASN A 172 23.41 33.56 22.33
N GLU A 173 24.21 33.41 23.37
CA GLU A 173 25.41 34.21 23.60
C GLU A 173 26.57 33.30 24.02
N VAL A 174 27.68 33.43 23.34
CA VAL A 174 28.92 32.66 23.64
C VAL A 174 30.14 33.56 23.57
N LYS A 175 31.16 33.23 24.37
CA LYS A 175 32.48 33.88 24.27
C LYS A 175 33.17 33.47 22.97
N ALA A 176 33.99 34.37 22.41
CA ALA A 176 34.79 34.05 21.22
C ALA A 176 35.51 32.73 21.37
N ASN A 177 35.56 31.92 20.30
CA ASN A 177 36.15 30.58 20.26
C ASN A 177 35.49 29.50 21.14
N LYS A 178 34.24 29.69 21.54
CA LYS A 178 33.45 28.61 22.14
C LYS A 178 32.51 28.00 21.11
N PRO A 179 32.36 26.67 21.07
CA PRO A 179 31.42 26.00 20.17
C PRO A 179 30.00 26.27 20.58
N VAL A 180 29.11 26.25 19.59
CA VAL A 180 27.66 26.31 19.75
C VAL A 180 27.05 25.10 19.04
N ASN A 181 26.13 24.42 19.70
CA ASN A 181 25.45 23.28 19.11
C ASN A 181 24.11 23.71 18.52
N LEU A 182 23.95 23.48 17.22
CA LEU A 182 22.70 23.62 16.51
C LEU A 182 22.07 22.23 16.38
N THR A 183 20.89 22.04 16.92
CA THR A 183 20.12 20.83 16.76
C THR A 183 18.99 21.05 15.75
N VAL A 184 18.96 20.28 14.68
CA VAL A 184 17.90 20.28 13.67
C VAL A 184 17.12 18.99 13.81
N LYS A 185 15.84 19.10 14.18
CA LYS A 185 14.92 17.97 14.25
C LYS A 185 13.99 17.99 13.05
N LYS A 186 13.97 16.90 12.29
CA LYS A 186 13.06 16.69 11.19
C LYS A 186 12.05 15.62 11.57
N LYS A 187 10.78 15.86 11.33
CA LYS A 187 9.70 14.90 11.56
C LYS A 187 8.75 14.95 10.38
N GLY A 188 8.45 13.81 9.76
CA GLY A 188 7.56 13.79 8.63
C GLY A 188 7.43 12.43 7.96
N LYS A 189 6.77 12.45 6.80
CA LYS A 189 6.59 11.30 5.91
C LYS A 189 7.09 11.69 4.52
N GLY A 190 8.01 10.94 3.97
CA GLY A 190 8.60 11.22 2.66
C GLY A 190 9.81 10.33 2.39
N ASN A 191 10.64 10.72 1.42
CA ASN A 191 11.88 10.03 1.13
C ASN A 191 13.01 10.62 2.00
N PRO A 192 13.53 9.90 3.01
CA PRO A 192 14.64 10.37 3.86
C PRO A 192 16.02 10.10 3.28
N GLU A 193 16.15 9.31 2.19
CA GLU A 193 17.44 8.78 1.70
C GLU A 193 18.32 9.82 0.99
N SER A 194 17.81 11.02 0.75
CA SER A 194 18.57 12.11 0.12
C SER A 194 19.33 12.99 1.10
N PHE A 195 19.59 12.50 2.31
CA PHE A 195 20.32 13.26 3.34
C PHE A 195 21.62 12.55 3.72
N GLU A 196 22.70 12.99 3.15
CA GLU A 196 24.04 12.92 3.73
C GLU A 196 24.36 14.15 4.59
#